data_8fe7198f17562e0a9fa89b10b7241909
#
_entry.id   8fe7198f17562e0a9fa89b10b7241909
#
_cell.length_a   1.000
_cell.length_b   1.000
_cell.length_c   1.000
_cell.angle_alpha   90.00
_cell.angle_beta   90.00
_cell.angle_gamma   90.00
#
_symmetry.space_group_name_H-M   'P 1'
#
loop_
_entity.id
_entity.type
_entity.pdbx_description
1 polymer ?
#
loop_
_entity_poly.entity_id
_entity_poly.type
_entity_poly.pdbx_seq_one_letter_code
_entity_poly.pdbx_strand_id
1 'polypeptide(L)'
;MEARKIGTSEIVKQLENKFPNAKIAKFDRDEITTQKKLENLLKDFNDAKIDILVGTQMLSKGHDYHNVDLAVIMGIDEQLSYADFRSREKTLALVMQVSGRAGRVGVGRVVLQTQHCEFFKDYIQNYDEFLSDESTMREPLYPPFARLLRILISHKNDGTAKDTTGNAVQILKTAPNVEIIGHGKAGIEYIASKYRYEILLRSNSPKALINAANLVRDLPNLEIDMDPINFS
;
A
#
# COMPACT_ATOMS: atom_id res chain seq x y z
N MET A 1 9.10 -21.50 -5.74
CA MET A 1 8.24 -21.12 -6.88
C MET A 1 8.09 -19.62 -6.81
N GLU A 2 8.71 -18.87 -7.71
CA GLU A 2 8.46 -17.42 -7.80
C GLU A 2 7.00 -17.21 -8.24
N ALA A 3 6.24 -16.50 -7.42
CA ALA A 3 4.88 -16.09 -7.78
C ALA A 3 4.98 -15.10 -8.94
N ARG A 4 4.71 -15.56 -10.16
CA ARG A 4 4.68 -14.70 -11.34
C ARG A 4 3.54 -13.71 -11.16
N LYS A 5 3.86 -12.44 -11.11
CA LYS A 5 2.89 -11.34 -11.00
C LYS A 5 2.03 -11.31 -12.26
N ILE A 6 0.78 -11.75 -12.13
CA ILE A 6 -0.18 -11.76 -13.24
C ILE A 6 -0.79 -10.35 -13.31
N GLY A 7 -0.56 -9.67 -14.44
CA GLY A 7 -1.16 -8.35 -14.67
C GLY A 7 -2.64 -8.41 -14.99
N THR A 8 -3.37 -7.30 -14.77
CA THR A 8 -4.81 -7.19 -15.07
C THR A 8 -5.16 -7.58 -16.50
N SER A 9 -4.33 -7.22 -17.47
CA SER A 9 -4.53 -7.57 -18.88
C SER A 9 -4.42 -9.08 -19.16
N GLU A 10 -3.57 -9.79 -18.45
CA GLU A 10 -3.45 -11.25 -18.56
C GLU A 10 -4.65 -11.95 -17.93
N ILE A 11 -5.13 -11.44 -16.79
CA ILE A 11 -6.36 -11.93 -16.14
C ILE A 11 -7.55 -11.78 -17.09
N VAL A 12 -7.70 -10.61 -17.72
CA VAL A 12 -8.79 -10.37 -18.71
C VAL A 12 -8.74 -11.41 -19.82
N LYS A 13 -7.58 -11.63 -20.45
CA LYS A 13 -7.43 -12.63 -21.53
C LYS A 13 -7.79 -14.05 -21.08
N GLN A 14 -7.41 -14.44 -19.87
CA GLN A 14 -7.75 -15.76 -19.33
C GLN A 14 -9.25 -15.89 -19.08
N LEU A 15 -9.89 -14.84 -18.59
CA LEU A 15 -11.33 -14.80 -18.36
C LEU A 15 -12.12 -14.83 -19.68
N GLU A 16 -11.72 -14.08 -20.70
CA GLU A 16 -12.33 -14.10 -22.04
C GLU A 16 -12.27 -15.50 -22.66
N ASN A 17 -11.14 -16.21 -22.52
CA ASN A 17 -11.02 -17.58 -22.98
C ASN A 17 -11.93 -18.55 -22.23
N LYS A 18 -12.10 -18.35 -20.92
CA LYS A 18 -12.89 -19.23 -20.05
C LYS A 18 -14.39 -18.94 -20.13
N PHE A 19 -14.76 -17.70 -20.36
CA PHE A 19 -16.14 -17.21 -20.41
C PHE A 19 -16.37 -16.41 -21.68
N PRO A 20 -16.43 -17.08 -22.86
CA PRO A 20 -16.48 -16.40 -24.17
C PRO A 20 -17.75 -15.58 -24.40
N ASN A 21 -18.82 -15.85 -23.65
CA ASN A 21 -20.07 -15.11 -23.73
C ASN A 21 -20.19 -13.97 -22.73
N ALA A 22 -19.23 -13.83 -21.78
CA ALA A 22 -19.24 -12.78 -20.77
C ALA A 22 -18.65 -11.49 -21.32
N LYS A 23 -19.26 -10.37 -20.99
CA LYS A 23 -18.72 -9.04 -21.27
C LYS A 23 -17.77 -8.65 -20.15
N ILE A 24 -16.48 -8.63 -20.46
CA ILE A 24 -15.42 -8.34 -19.51
C ILE A 24 -14.88 -6.96 -19.77
N ALA A 25 -14.75 -6.16 -18.72
CA ALA A 25 -14.14 -4.83 -18.79
C ALA A 25 -12.96 -4.71 -17.83
N LYS A 26 -11.99 -3.90 -18.22
CA LYS A 26 -10.80 -3.60 -17.44
C LYS A 26 -10.92 -2.21 -16.82
N PHE A 27 -10.64 -2.13 -15.53
CA PHE A 27 -10.53 -0.88 -14.78
C PHE A 27 -9.06 -0.60 -14.51
N ASP A 28 -8.41 0.16 -15.41
CA ASP A 28 -7.01 0.51 -15.28
C ASP A 28 -6.82 2.03 -15.44
N ARG A 29 -5.85 2.58 -14.71
CA ARG A 29 -5.51 4.00 -14.76
C ARG A 29 -5.09 4.46 -16.16
N ASP A 30 -4.44 3.58 -16.91
CA ASP A 30 -3.93 3.90 -18.24
C ASP A 30 -5.06 3.96 -19.29
N GLU A 31 -6.16 3.23 -19.07
CA GLU A 31 -7.32 3.24 -19.96
C GLU A 31 -8.37 4.29 -19.58
N ILE A 32 -8.50 4.55 -18.26
CA ILE A 32 -9.46 5.50 -17.72
C ILE A 32 -8.79 6.86 -17.52
N THR A 33 -8.56 7.56 -18.61
CA THR A 33 -7.87 8.86 -18.61
C THR A 33 -8.76 10.03 -18.24
N THR A 34 -10.08 9.87 -18.18
CA THR A 34 -11.04 10.93 -17.88
C THR A 34 -12.12 10.46 -16.90
N GLN A 35 -12.62 11.40 -16.08
CA GLN A 35 -13.72 11.12 -15.15
C GLN A 35 -14.97 10.61 -15.87
N LYS A 36 -15.28 11.14 -17.07
CA LYS A 36 -16.44 10.71 -17.88
C LYS A 36 -16.34 9.23 -18.31
N LYS A 37 -15.15 8.76 -18.70
CA LYS A 37 -14.94 7.33 -19.02
C LYS A 37 -15.16 6.44 -17.81
N LEU A 38 -14.70 6.90 -16.65
CA LEU A 38 -14.94 6.21 -15.38
C LEU A 38 -16.42 6.10 -15.07
N GLU A 39 -17.15 7.20 -15.10
CA GLU A 39 -18.58 7.24 -14.82
C GLU A 39 -19.38 6.34 -15.78
N ASN A 40 -19.04 6.34 -17.07
CA ASN A 40 -19.69 5.47 -18.06
C ASN A 40 -19.41 3.98 -17.77
N LEU A 41 -18.17 3.60 -17.47
CA LEU A 41 -17.80 2.22 -17.14
C LEU A 41 -18.55 1.72 -15.91
N LEU A 42 -18.60 2.53 -14.85
CA LEU A 42 -19.32 2.20 -13.62
C LEU A 42 -20.82 2.08 -13.84
N LYS A 43 -21.39 2.98 -14.66
CA LYS A 43 -22.79 2.91 -15.05
C LYS A 43 -23.10 1.63 -15.83
N ASP A 44 -22.29 1.29 -16.84
CA ASP A 44 -22.50 0.09 -17.65
C ASP A 44 -22.35 -1.20 -16.81
N PHE A 45 -21.45 -1.18 -15.80
CA PHE A 45 -21.35 -2.29 -14.85
C PHE A 45 -22.57 -2.38 -13.93
N ASN A 46 -23.03 -1.26 -13.36
CA ASN A 46 -24.22 -1.22 -12.52
C ASN A 46 -25.52 -1.55 -13.28
N ASP A 47 -25.59 -1.22 -14.57
CA ASP A 47 -26.69 -1.56 -15.48
C ASP A 47 -26.62 -3.03 -15.98
N ALA A 48 -25.71 -3.85 -15.45
CA ALA A 48 -25.47 -5.24 -15.85
C ALA A 48 -25.16 -5.42 -17.37
N LYS A 49 -24.58 -4.39 -18.00
CA LYS A 49 -24.06 -4.49 -19.37
C LYS A 49 -22.66 -5.08 -19.43
N ILE A 50 -21.97 -5.12 -18.30
CA ILE A 50 -20.66 -5.73 -18.08
C ILE A 50 -20.84 -6.80 -17.01
N ASP A 51 -20.43 -8.03 -17.32
CA ASP A 51 -20.59 -9.18 -16.42
C ASP A 51 -19.42 -9.30 -15.45
N ILE A 52 -18.21 -8.97 -15.90
CA ILE A 52 -16.99 -9.07 -15.09
C ILE A 52 -16.18 -7.78 -15.20
N LEU A 53 -15.88 -7.17 -14.05
CA LEU A 53 -15.00 -6.01 -13.97
C LEU A 53 -13.68 -6.41 -13.32
N VAL A 54 -12.58 -6.27 -14.05
CA VAL A 54 -11.22 -6.59 -13.58
C VAL A 54 -10.44 -5.30 -13.34
N GLY A 55 -9.83 -5.16 -12.16
CA GLY A 55 -9.04 -3.97 -11.87
C GLY A 55 -8.11 -4.16 -10.67
N THR A 56 -7.39 -3.09 -10.34
CA THR A 56 -6.50 -3.02 -9.18
C THR A 56 -7.26 -2.52 -7.95
N GLN A 57 -6.54 -2.21 -6.87
CA GLN A 57 -7.10 -1.63 -5.63
C GLN A 57 -7.97 -0.37 -5.85
N MET A 58 -7.90 0.26 -7.01
CA MET A 58 -8.77 1.40 -7.33
C MET A 58 -10.25 1.03 -7.34
N LEU A 59 -10.59 -0.23 -7.66
CA LEU A 59 -11.97 -0.74 -7.57
C LEU A 59 -12.52 -0.71 -6.14
N SER A 60 -11.67 -0.79 -5.13
CA SER A 60 -12.10 -0.78 -3.73
C SER A 60 -12.43 0.63 -3.22
N LYS A 61 -11.99 1.69 -3.91
CA LYS A 61 -12.09 3.07 -3.41
C LYS A 61 -13.27 3.84 -4.01
N GLY A 62 -14.19 4.28 -3.16
CA GLY A 62 -15.09 5.40 -3.44
C GLY A 62 -16.23 5.20 -4.44
N HIS A 63 -16.36 4.03 -5.09
CA HIS A 63 -17.39 3.78 -6.09
C HIS A 63 -18.51 2.92 -5.54
N ASP A 64 -19.75 3.22 -5.93
CA ASP A 64 -20.92 2.46 -5.54
C ASP A 64 -21.21 1.38 -6.58
N TYR A 65 -21.11 0.12 -6.16
CA TYR A 65 -21.47 -1.06 -6.97
C TYR A 65 -22.75 -1.65 -6.40
N HIS A 66 -23.83 -1.68 -7.18
CA HIS A 66 -25.14 -2.09 -6.67
C HIS A 66 -25.41 -3.59 -6.83
N ASN A 67 -24.86 -4.24 -7.86
CA ASN A 67 -25.18 -5.60 -8.24
C ASN A 67 -23.94 -6.49 -8.30
N VAL A 68 -23.17 -6.57 -7.21
CA VAL A 68 -21.99 -7.45 -7.14
C VAL A 68 -22.32 -8.70 -6.33
N ASP A 69 -22.49 -9.83 -7.01
CA ASP A 69 -22.76 -11.12 -6.39
C ASP A 69 -21.46 -11.82 -5.93
N LEU A 70 -20.37 -11.57 -6.62
CA LEU A 70 -19.07 -12.19 -6.34
C LEU A 70 -17.94 -11.16 -6.46
N ALA A 71 -17.16 -11.03 -5.40
CA ALA A 71 -15.87 -10.35 -5.43
C ALA A 71 -14.73 -11.35 -5.28
N VAL A 72 -13.70 -11.24 -6.13
CA VAL A 72 -12.50 -12.09 -6.06
C VAL A 72 -11.30 -11.20 -5.81
N ILE A 73 -10.55 -11.48 -4.74
CA ILE A 73 -9.34 -10.77 -4.37
C ILE A 73 -8.14 -11.68 -4.60
N MET A 74 -7.21 -11.25 -5.44
CA MET A 74 -6.01 -12.00 -5.81
C MET A 74 -4.75 -11.20 -5.44
N GLY A 75 -3.64 -11.92 -5.15
CA GLY A 75 -2.34 -11.31 -4.89
C GLY A 75 -2.26 -10.50 -3.59
N ILE A 76 -3.16 -10.76 -2.62
CA ILE A 76 -3.24 -10.03 -1.36
C ILE A 76 -2.01 -10.25 -0.46
N ASP A 77 -1.34 -11.38 -0.60
CA ASP A 77 -0.17 -11.76 0.21
C ASP A 77 1.03 -10.85 -0.04
N GLU A 78 1.13 -10.24 -1.24
CA GLU A 78 2.15 -9.23 -1.52
C GLU A 78 2.01 -8.02 -0.59
N GLN A 79 0.78 -7.62 -0.27
CA GLN A 79 0.53 -6.51 0.64
C GLN A 79 0.87 -6.83 2.09
N LEU A 80 0.59 -8.06 2.52
CA LEU A 80 0.99 -8.54 3.85
C LEU A 80 2.50 -8.55 4.03
N SER A 81 3.24 -8.84 2.94
CA SER A 81 4.70 -8.93 2.92
C SER A 81 5.41 -7.58 2.77
N TYR A 82 4.67 -6.49 2.63
CA TYR A 82 5.27 -5.17 2.45
C TYR A 82 5.99 -4.70 3.72
N ALA A 83 7.16 -4.09 3.58
CA ALA A 83 7.96 -3.55 4.70
C ALA A 83 7.34 -2.26 5.28
N ASP A 84 6.13 -2.34 5.78
CA ASP A 84 5.39 -1.27 6.46
C ASP A 84 4.70 -1.88 7.68
N PHE A 85 4.89 -1.30 8.85
CA PHE A 85 4.29 -1.79 10.10
C PHE A 85 2.75 -1.81 10.06
N ARG A 86 2.14 -1.11 9.10
CA ARG A 86 0.68 -1.10 8.83
C ARG A 86 0.25 -2.09 7.76
N SER A 87 1.14 -2.93 7.22
CA SER A 87 0.80 -3.84 6.12
C SER A 87 -0.40 -4.73 6.45
N ARG A 88 -0.44 -5.30 7.65
CA ARG A 88 -1.56 -6.14 8.11
C ARG A 88 -2.86 -5.34 8.21
N GLU A 89 -2.82 -4.16 8.83
CA GLU A 89 -3.97 -3.28 8.97
C GLU A 89 -4.52 -2.83 7.61
N LYS A 90 -3.65 -2.34 6.71
CA LYS A 90 -4.03 -1.92 5.37
C LYS A 90 -4.62 -3.06 4.55
N THR A 91 -4.06 -4.25 4.70
CA THR A 91 -4.51 -5.44 3.97
C THR A 91 -5.87 -5.92 4.47
N LEU A 92 -6.06 -6.02 5.78
CA LEU A 92 -7.34 -6.40 6.36
C LEU A 92 -8.43 -5.39 6.02
N ALA A 93 -8.13 -4.09 6.17
CA ALA A 93 -9.07 -3.01 5.81
C ALA A 93 -9.49 -3.07 4.33
N LEU A 94 -8.56 -3.38 3.42
CA LEU A 94 -8.87 -3.55 2.00
C LEU A 94 -9.84 -4.73 1.78
N VAL A 95 -9.56 -5.88 2.40
CA VAL A 95 -10.43 -7.07 2.26
C VAL A 95 -11.82 -6.79 2.83
N MET A 96 -11.91 -6.16 4.01
CA MET A 96 -13.19 -5.77 4.60
C MET A 96 -13.94 -4.75 3.73
N GLN A 97 -13.24 -3.79 3.14
CA GLN A 97 -13.84 -2.80 2.25
C GLN A 97 -14.42 -3.44 0.98
N VAL A 98 -13.73 -4.39 0.37
CA VAL A 98 -14.22 -5.15 -0.79
C VAL A 98 -15.38 -6.05 -0.38
N SER A 99 -15.27 -6.72 0.77
CA SER A 99 -16.31 -7.61 1.29
C SER A 99 -17.62 -6.86 1.56
N GLY A 100 -17.54 -5.65 2.11
CA GLY A 100 -18.71 -4.81 2.36
C GLY A 100 -19.40 -4.26 1.10
N ARG A 101 -18.84 -4.50 -0.08
CA ARG A 101 -19.44 -4.11 -1.37
C ARG A 101 -20.16 -5.26 -2.07
N ALA A 102 -19.70 -6.49 -1.86
CA ALA A 102 -20.40 -7.67 -2.32
C ALA A 102 -21.67 -7.89 -1.49
N GLY A 103 -22.81 -8.13 -2.11
CA GLY A 103 -24.05 -8.50 -1.43
C GLY A 103 -24.88 -7.35 -0.86
N ARG A 104 -24.72 -6.11 -1.32
CA ARG A 104 -25.57 -5.00 -0.87
C ARG A 104 -27.05 -5.18 -1.20
N VAL A 105 -27.36 -5.92 -2.27
CA VAL A 105 -28.74 -6.18 -2.73
C VAL A 105 -29.15 -7.65 -2.50
N GLY A 106 -28.22 -8.51 -2.05
CA GLY A 106 -28.46 -9.95 -1.85
C GLY A 106 -27.35 -10.62 -1.05
N VAL A 107 -27.21 -11.93 -1.18
CA VAL A 107 -26.13 -12.71 -0.55
C VAL A 107 -24.90 -12.64 -1.44
N GLY A 108 -24.02 -11.69 -1.18
CA GLY A 108 -22.74 -11.60 -1.87
C GLY A 108 -21.73 -12.62 -1.36
N ARG A 109 -20.87 -13.08 -2.25
CA ARG A 109 -19.75 -13.96 -1.94
C ARG A 109 -18.42 -13.25 -2.17
N VAL A 110 -17.45 -13.52 -1.31
CA VAL A 110 -16.08 -13.04 -1.47
C VAL A 110 -15.14 -14.24 -1.49
N VAL A 111 -14.32 -14.32 -2.50
CA VAL A 111 -13.25 -15.33 -2.62
C VAL A 111 -11.92 -14.62 -2.47
N LEU A 112 -11.13 -15.07 -1.51
CA LEU A 112 -9.82 -14.53 -1.23
C LEU A 112 -8.75 -15.58 -1.58
N GLN A 113 -7.85 -15.26 -2.50
CA GLN A 113 -6.69 -16.08 -2.80
C GLN A 113 -5.54 -15.66 -1.88
N THR A 114 -5.20 -16.50 -0.90
CA THR A 114 -4.16 -16.22 0.10
C THR A 114 -3.54 -17.50 0.65
N GLN A 115 -2.29 -17.44 1.07
CA GLN A 115 -1.60 -18.45 1.87
C GLN A 115 -1.79 -18.21 3.37
N HIS A 116 -2.30 -17.05 3.78
CA HIS A 116 -2.52 -16.63 5.16
C HIS A 116 -4.00 -16.75 5.58
N CYS A 117 -4.63 -17.90 5.29
CA CYS A 117 -6.06 -18.11 5.54
C CYS A 117 -6.46 -17.86 7.00
N GLU A 118 -5.63 -18.29 7.95
CA GLU A 118 -5.94 -18.16 9.39
C GLU A 118 -6.03 -16.67 9.79
N PHE A 119 -5.10 -15.83 9.33
CA PHE A 119 -5.13 -14.39 9.59
C PHE A 119 -6.48 -13.76 9.21
N PHE A 120 -7.00 -14.09 8.03
CA PHE A 120 -8.27 -13.51 7.59
C PHE A 120 -9.48 -14.13 8.30
N LYS A 121 -9.45 -15.43 8.63
CA LYS A 121 -10.52 -16.08 9.39
C LYS A 121 -10.65 -15.48 10.78
N ASP A 122 -9.53 -15.23 11.46
CA ASP A 122 -9.51 -14.76 12.83
C ASP A 122 -10.03 -13.31 12.91
N TYR A 123 -9.65 -12.45 11.97
CA TYR A 123 -9.85 -11.01 12.12
C TYR A 123 -10.93 -10.37 11.24
N ILE A 124 -11.40 -11.03 10.17
CA ILE A 124 -12.36 -10.40 9.25
C ILE A 124 -13.70 -10.05 9.91
N GLN A 125 -14.08 -10.79 10.95
CA GLN A 125 -15.28 -10.56 11.74
C GLN A 125 -14.99 -9.97 13.12
N ASN A 126 -13.72 -9.95 13.54
CA ASN A 126 -13.26 -9.54 14.87
C ASN A 126 -12.22 -8.41 14.77
N TYR A 127 -12.62 -7.29 14.18
CA TYR A 127 -11.69 -6.18 13.94
C TYR A 127 -11.13 -5.55 15.23
N ASP A 128 -11.91 -5.55 16.31
CA ASP A 128 -11.44 -5.04 17.61
C ASP A 128 -10.34 -5.94 18.21
N GLU A 129 -10.44 -7.26 18.03
CA GLU A 129 -9.39 -8.20 18.42
C GLU A 129 -8.13 -7.96 17.60
N PHE A 130 -8.27 -7.78 16.27
CA PHE A 130 -7.15 -7.38 15.42
C PHE A 130 -6.45 -6.12 15.92
N LEU A 131 -7.20 -5.07 16.28
CA LEU A 131 -6.62 -3.82 16.78
C LEU A 131 -5.87 -4.01 18.10
N SER A 132 -6.38 -4.86 18.99
CA SER A 132 -5.72 -5.21 20.26
C SER A 132 -4.38 -5.90 20.01
N ASP A 133 -4.37 -6.89 19.12
CA ASP A 133 -3.16 -7.64 18.78
C ASP A 133 -2.13 -6.78 18.04
N GLU A 134 -2.58 -5.95 17.10
CA GLU A 134 -1.72 -4.99 16.41
C GLU A 134 -1.10 -3.98 17.39
N SER A 135 -1.90 -3.47 18.35
CA SER A 135 -1.40 -2.57 19.39
C SER A 135 -0.28 -3.22 20.18
N THR A 136 -0.49 -4.45 20.63
CA THR A 136 0.50 -5.22 21.39
C THR A 136 1.79 -5.46 20.58
N MET A 137 1.67 -5.80 19.29
CA MET A 137 2.83 -6.01 18.42
C MET A 137 3.61 -4.72 18.12
N ARG A 138 2.94 -3.57 18.13
CA ARG A 138 3.58 -2.26 17.87
C ARG A 138 4.32 -1.70 19.08
N GLU A 139 3.96 -2.14 20.28
CA GLU A 139 4.59 -1.66 21.52
C GLU A 139 5.98 -2.27 21.71
N PRO A 140 7.01 -1.49 22.09
CA PRO A 140 7.08 -0.01 22.14
C PRO A 140 7.62 0.61 20.84
N LEU A 141 7.70 -0.17 19.75
CA LEU A 141 8.56 0.10 18.60
C LEU A 141 7.92 0.98 17.52
N TYR A 142 6.59 0.98 17.42
CA TYR A 142 5.88 1.65 16.33
C TYR A 142 4.76 2.56 16.83
N PRO A 143 4.24 3.46 15.98
CA PRO A 143 3.07 4.27 16.33
C PRO A 143 1.88 3.41 16.79
N PRO A 144 1.14 3.82 17.85
CA PRO A 144 1.19 5.15 18.51
C PRO A 144 2.24 5.28 19.60
N PHE A 145 2.98 4.24 19.97
CA PHE A 145 3.89 4.20 21.12
C PHE A 145 5.24 4.90 20.84
N ALA A 146 5.70 4.86 19.60
CA ALA A 146 6.87 5.59 19.14
C ALA A 146 6.52 6.45 17.92
N ARG A 147 7.34 7.45 17.64
CA ARG A 147 7.21 8.31 16.47
C ARG A 147 8.29 7.94 15.44
N LEU A 148 7.97 8.13 14.20
CA LEU A 148 8.85 7.86 13.07
C LEU A 148 9.20 9.15 12.32
N LEU A 149 10.40 9.19 11.77
CA LEU A 149 10.80 10.25 10.83
C LEU A 149 11.50 9.59 9.66
N ARG A 150 11.02 9.86 8.47
CA ARG A 150 11.65 9.45 7.22
C ARG A 150 12.41 10.63 6.62
N ILE A 151 13.63 10.38 6.20
CA ILE A 151 14.43 11.31 5.41
C ILE A 151 14.64 10.66 4.05
N LEU A 152 14.17 11.31 3.00
CA LEU A 152 14.30 10.85 1.63
C LEU A 152 15.32 11.73 0.91
N ILE A 153 16.31 11.11 0.27
CA ILE A 153 17.35 11.77 -0.50
C ILE A 153 17.19 11.35 -1.96
N SER A 154 17.06 12.33 -2.86
CA SER A 154 16.80 12.08 -4.27
C SER A 154 17.78 12.84 -5.16
N HIS A 155 18.57 12.13 -6.01
CA HIS A 155 19.53 12.76 -6.91
C HIS A 155 19.60 12.06 -8.27
N LYS A 156 19.96 12.78 -9.34
CA LYS A 156 20.13 12.22 -10.70
C LYS A 156 21.30 11.23 -10.80
N ASN A 157 22.33 11.41 -9.96
CA ASN A 157 23.48 10.53 -9.87
C ASN A 157 23.34 9.62 -8.65
N ASP A 158 23.44 8.30 -8.84
CA ASP A 158 23.29 7.30 -7.78
C ASP A 158 24.36 7.43 -6.68
N GLY A 159 25.62 7.61 -7.10
CA GLY A 159 26.74 7.80 -6.17
C GLY A 159 26.52 9.00 -5.25
N THR A 160 26.11 10.14 -5.82
CA THR A 160 25.83 11.35 -5.03
C THR A 160 24.70 11.14 -4.04
N ALA A 161 23.62 10.47 -4.45
CA ALA A 161 22.51 10.15 -3.55
C ALA A 161 22.97 9.25 -2.39
N LYS A 162 23.75 8.23 -2.70
CA LYS A 162 24.32 7.30 -1.73
C LYS A 162 25.28 8.01 -0.74
N ASP A 163 26.18 8.84 -1.27
CA ASP A 163 27.17 9.56 -0.44
C ASP A 163 26.50 10.58 0.48
N THR A 164 25.50 11.32 -0.03
CA THR A 164 24.68 12.24 0.77
C THR A 164 23.94 11.48 1.89
N THR A 165 23.41 10.29 1.59
CA THR A 165 22.76 9.44 2.58
C THR A 165 23.76 8.98 3.64
N GLY A 166 24.96 8.54 3.25
CA GLY A 166 26.02 8.15 4.15
C GLY A 166 26.43 9.29 5.10
N ASN A 167 26.59 10.50 4.56
CA ASN A 167 26.89 11.70 5.35
C ASN A 167 25.77 12.02 6.34
N ALA A 168 24.52 12.03 5.89
CA ALA A 168 23.35 12.24 6.75
C ALA A 168 23.31 11.21 7.90
N VAL A 169 23.57 9.94 7.64
CA VAL A 169 23.62 8.88 8.66
C VAL A 169 24.72 9.16 9.70
N GLN A 170 25.93 9.61 9.29
CA GLN A 170 26.98 9.94 10.24
C GLN A 170 26.59 11.12 11.17
N ILE A 171 25.95 12.15 10.62
CA ILE A 171 25.42 13.27 11.41
C ILE A 171 24.34 12.78 12.38
N LEU A 172 23.39 11.98 11.90
CA LEU A 172 22.27 11.49 12.69
C LEU A 172 22.68 10.55 13.83
N LYS A 173 23.81 9.85 13.72
CA LYS A 173 24.37 9.05 14.82
C LYS A 173 24.73 9.90 16.06
N THR A 174 24.90 11.20 15.90
CA THR A 174 25.17 12.11 17.02
C THR A 174 23.89 12.61 17.69
N ALA A 175 22.71 12.35 17.13
CA ALA A 175 21.43 12.82 17.67
C ALA A 175 21.06 12.02 18.93
N PRO A 176 20.88 12.64 20.09
CA PRO A 176 20.51 11.93 21.30
C PRO A 176 19.06 11.47 21.28
N ASN A 177 18.80 10.31 21.88
CA ASN A 177 17.46 9.72 22.01
C ASN A 177 16.74 9.45 20.66
N VAL A 178 17.51 9.20 19.61
CA VAL A 178 17.03 8.82 18.29
C VAL A 178 17.69 7.52 17.86
N GLU A 179 16.90 6.60 17.39
CA GLU A 179 17.37 5.35 16.82
C GLU A 179 17.28 5.43 15.30
N ILE A 180 18.33 5.02 14.59
CA ILE A 180 18.32 4.79 13.16
C ILE A 180 17.85 3.35 12.95
N ILE A 181 16.58 3.16 12.53
CA ILE A 181 15.99 1.83 12.26
C ILE A 181 16.69 1.19 11.07
N GLY A 182 16.92 1.99 10.02
CA GLY A 182 17.57 1.54 8.81
C GLY A 182 17.83 2.68 7.83
N HIS A 183 18.67 2.40 6.86
CA HIS A 183 18.92 3.29 5.73
C HIS A 183 19.33 2.49 4.49
N GLY A 184 19.01 2.99 3.31
CA GLY A 184 19.32 2.31 2.06
C GLY A 184 18.55 2.89 0.89
N LYS A 185 18.44 2.14 -0.18
CA LYS A 185 17.59 2.49 -1.31
C LYS A 185 16.13 2.53 -0.86
N ALA A 186 15.39 3.53 -1.32
CA ALA A 186 13.96 3.66 -1.03
C ALA A 186 13.16 2.54 -1.72
N GLY A 187 11.94 2.26 -1.23
CA GLY A 187 11.06 1.24 -1.79
C GLY A 187 10.80 1.41 -3.30
N ILE A 188 10.76 2.67 -3.79
CA ILE A 188 10.86 3.00 -5.22
C ILE A 188 12.24 3.63 -5.44
N GLU A 189 13.18 2.83 -5.93
CA GLU A 189 14.60 3.23 -6.06
C GLU A 189 14.83 4.33 -7.10
N TYR A 190 13.99 4.40 -8.14
CA TYR A 190 14.17 5.33 -9.26
C TYR A 190 12.82 5.84 -9.74
N ILE A 191 12.62 7.16 -9.69
CA ILE A 191 11.43 7.85 -10.19
C ILE A 191 11.78 9.25 -10.68
N ALA A 192 11.10 9.73 -11.72
CA ALA A 192 11.31 11.05 -12.30
C ALA A 192 12.81 11.35 -12.57
N SER A 193 13.53 10.38 -13.11
CA SER A 193 14.97 10.46 -13.45
C SER A 193 15.88 10.72 -12.24
N LYS A 194 15.47 10.30 -11.04
CA LYS A 194 16.25 10.41 -9.80
C LYS A 194 16.36 9.08 -9.07
N TYR A 195 17.54 8.76 -8.59
CA TYR A 195 17.79 7.69 -7.62
C TYR A 195 17.36 8.16 -6.23
N ARG A 196 16.73 7.27 -5.45
CA ARG A 196 16.16 7.58 -4.16
C ARG A 196 16.73 6.69 -3.08
N TYR A 197 17.16 7.31 -2.01
CA TYR A 197 17.60 6.67 -0.78
C TYR A 197 16.80 7.20 0.38
N GLU A 198 16.64 6.39 1.42
CA GLU A 198 15.91 6.78 2.61
C GLU A 198 16.65 6.41 3.90
N ILE A 199 16.37 7.17 4.95
CA ILE A 199 16.78 6.89 6.31
C ILE A 199 15.51 6.92 7.15
N LEU A 200 15.30 5.89 7.96
CA LEU A 200 14.17 5.80 8.87
C LEU A 200 14.66 5.90 10.31
N LEU A 201 14.13 6.88 11.02
CA LEU A 201 14.43 7.17 12.42
C LEU A 201 13.22 6.87 13.30
N ARG A 202 13.50 6.53 14.56
CA ARG A 202 12.51 6.31 15.60
C ARG A 202 12.88 6.99 16.90
N SER A 203 11.88 7.50 17.61
CA SER A 203 12.03 8.02 18.98
C SER A 203 10.69 8.07 19.70
N ASN A 204 10.71 7.92 21.01
CA ASN A 204 9.53 8.20 21.85
C ASN A 204 9.34 9.71 22.09
N SER A 205 10.33 10.53 21.71
CA SER A 205 10.29 11.98 21.85
C SER A 205 10.18 12.67 20.48
N PRO A 206 9.02 13.29 20.17
CA PRO A 206 8.88 14.09 18.95
C PRO A 206 9.96 15.19 18.84
N LYS A 207 10.31 15.80 19.97
CA LYS A 207 11.35 16.85 20.02
C LYS A 207 12.72 16.32 19.62
N ALA A 208 13.07 15.09 20.00
CA ALA A 208 14.33 14.46 19.59
C ALA A 208 14.38 14.26 18.06
N LEU A 209 13.29 13.80 17.44
CA LEU A 209 13.21 13.65 15.99
C LEU A 209 13.29 15.00 15.27
N ILE A 210 12.62 16.04 15.78
CA ILE A 210 12.72 17.40 15.21
C ILE A 210 14.16 17.91 15.30
N ASN A 211 14.83 17.72 16.43
CA ASN A 211 16.22 18.12 16.58
C ASN A 211 17.13 17.34 15.59
N ALA A 212 16.93 16.04 15.45
CA ALA A 212 17.66 15.22 14.48
C ALA A 212 17.42 15.71 13.02
N ALA A 213 16.17 16.02 12.68
CA ALA A 213 15.83 16.60 11.38
C ALA A 213 16.59 17.91 11.12
N ASN A 214 16.68 18.78 12.13
CA ASN A 214 17.39 20.05 12.01
C ASN A 214 18.91 19.89 11.80
N LEU A 215 19.52 18.80 12.27
CA LEU A 215 20.95 18.54 12.03
C LEU A 215 21.28 18.29 10.55
N VAL A 216 20.32 17.81 9.79
CA VAL A 216 20.53 17.41 8.39
C VAL A 216 19.76 18.25 7.39
N ARG A 217 18.90 19.18 7.83
CA ARG A 217 18.01 19.96 6.97
C ARG A 217 18.71 20.78 5.87
N ASP A 218 19.96 21.16 6.10
CA ASP A 218 20.74 21.97 5.16
C ASP A 218 21.49 21.10 4.13
N LEU A 219 21.41 19.77 4.22
CA LEU A 219 21.94 18.89 3.21
C LEU A 219 21.10 18.99 1.90
N PRO A 220 21.75 18.90 0.73
CA PRO A 220 21.07 19.04 -0.54
C PRO A 220 20.15 17.85 -0.87
N ASN A 221 19.08 18.12 -1.60
CA ASN A 221 18.17 17.10 -2.18
C ASN A 221 17.47 16.21 -1.14
N LEU A 222 17.17 16.75 0.02
CA LEU A 222 16.61 16.06 1.16
C LEU A 222 15.16 16.49 1.38
N GLU A 223 14.31 15.50 1.65
CA GLU A 223 12.91 15.66 2.04
C GLU A 223 12.71 14.99 3.39
N ILE A 224 12.04 15.67 4.31
CA ILE A 224 11.79 15.19 5.68
C ILE A 224 10.29 15.01 5.86
N ASP A 225 9.92 13.81 6.31
CA ASP A 225 8.52 13.44 6.53
C ASP A 225 8.37 12.86 7.95
N MET A 226 7.67 13.61 8.81
CA MET A 226 7.37 13.20 10.17
C MET A 226 6.11 12.34 10.20
N ASP A 227 6.19 11.18 10.84
CA ASP A 227 5.15 10.16 10.89
C ASP A 227 4.62 9.79 9.49
N PRO A 228 5.48 9.27 8.62
CA PRO A 228 5.13 9.01 7.23
C PRO A 228 3.92 8.09 7.13
N ILE A 229 2.96 8.49 6.29
CA ILE A 229 1.76 7.69 6.01
C ILE A 229 2.08 6.54 5.06
N ASN A 230 3.07 6.72 4.17
CA ASN A 230 3.50 5.72 3.21
C ASN A 230 5.03 5.58 3.25
N PHE A 231 5.50 4.33 3.09
CA PHE A 231 6.91 3.97 2.99
C PHE A 231 7.32 3.60 1.55
N SER A 232 6.50 3.94 0.56
CA SER A 232 6.75 3.69 -0.88
C SER A 232 6.94 5.00 -1.64
#